data_a2ea3f5a333dbe84c1be6894e3b7b613
#
_entry.id   a2ea3f5a333dbe84c1be6894e3b7b613
#
_cell.length_a   1.000
_cell.length_b   1.000
_cell.length_c   1.000
_cell.angle_alpha   90.00
_cell.angle_beta   90.00
_cell.angle_gamma   90.00
#
_symmetry.space_group_name_H-M   'P 1'
#
loop_
_entity.id
_entity.type
_entity.pdbx_description
1 polymer ?
#
loop_
_entity_poly.entity_id
_entity_poly.type
_entity_poly.pdbx_seq_one_letter_code
_entity_poly.pdbx_strand_id
1 'polypeptide(L)'
;MSKLEKNDLIDWFVSGEKPREDWKIGTEHEKFVFHQNSFNRVGYFGKSGISELLNKLAQKNNWEKILENNNTIALRDHTGASISLEPGGQLELSGKPLENL
;
A
#
# COMPACT_ATOMS: atom_id res chain seq x y z
N MET A 1 22.15 4.55 27.83
CA MET A 1 20.90 4.20 27.12
C MET A 1 20.01 3.41 28.07
N SER A 2 18.82 3.91 28.33
CA SER A 2 17.87 3.21 29.22
C SER A 2 17.33 1.96 28.53
N LYS A 3 17.07 0.93 29.33
CA LYS A 3 16.48 -0.30 28.88
C LYS A 3 14.97 -0.11 28.77
N LEU A 4 14.38 -0.61 27.67
CA LEU A 4 12.92 -0.63 27.51
C LEU A 4 12.30 -1.60 28.51
N GLU A 5 11.27 -1.15 29.20
CA GLU A 5 10.49 -1.95 30.12
C GLU A 5 9.08 -2.22 29.56
N LYS A 6 8.38 -3.16 30.20
CA LYS A 6 7.03 -3.52 29.76
C LYS A 6 6.08 -2.33 29.73
N ASN A 7 6.17 -1.44 30.71
CA ASN A 7 5.31 -0.27 30.77
C ASN A 7 5.57 0.72 29.65
N ASP A 8 6.84 0.86 29.21
CA ASP A 8 7.17 1.72 28.06
C ASP A 8 6.47 1.23 26.78
N LEU A 9 6.40 -0.09 26.60
CA LEU A 9 5.71 -0.68 25.44
C LEU A 9 4.20 -0.48 25.54
N ILE A 10 3.62 -0.67 26.71
CA ILE A 10 2.19 -0.43 26.93
C ILE A 10 1.86 1.04 26.67
N ASP A 11 2.63 1.96 27.21
CA ASP A 11 2.42 3.40 27.06
C ASP A 11 2.52 3.83 25.59
N TRP A 12 3.42 3.21 24.83
CA TRP A 12 3.53 3.45 23.40
C TRP A 12 2.22 3.12 22.67
N PHE A 13 1.64 1.95 22.92
CA PHE A 13 0.38 1.55 22.32
C PHE A 13 -0.77 2.44 22.78
N VAL A 14 -0.85 2.73 24.06
CA VAL A 14 -1.89 3.61 24.63
C VAL A 14 -1.83 5.02 24.04
N SER A 15 -0.61 5.54 23.82
CA SER A 15 -0.44 6.86 23.20
C SER A 15 -0.97 6.95 21.77
N GLY A 16 -1.09 5.82 21.09
CA GLY A 16 -1.67 5.74 19.75
C GLY A 16 -3.20 5.63 19.72
N GLU A 17 -3.85 5.46 20.89
CA GLU A 17 -5.30 5.39 20.94
C GLU A 17 -5.92 6.73 20.55
N LYS A 18 -6.99 6.66 19.76
CA LYS A 18 -7.74 7.83 19.31
C LYS A 18 -9.12 7.85 19.94
N PRO A 19 -9.64 9.04 20.27
CA PRO A 19 -11.03 9.15 20.70
C PRO A 19 -11.97 8.67 19.58
N ARG A 20 -13.13 8.17 19.99
CA ARG A 20 -14.09 7.55 19.06
C ARG A 20 -14.47 8.45 17.89
N GLU A 21 -14.57 9.75 18.13
CA GLU A 21 -14.90 10.74 17.09
C GLU A 21 -13.84 10.82 15.97
N ASP A 22 -12.62 10.38 16.24
CA ASP A 22 -11.51 10.37 15.27
C ASP A 22 -11.33 9.02 14.56
N TRP A 23 -12.16 8.04 14.88
CA TRP A 23 -12.07 6.72 14.25
C TRP A 23 -12.46 6.80 12.78
N LYS A 24 -11.68 6.09 11.97
CA LYS A 24 -11.88 6.00 10.53
C LYS A 24 -11.88 4.54 10.10
N ILE A 25 -12.49 4.28 8.97
CA ILE A 25 -12.48 2.96 8.31
C ILE A 25 -11.68 3.09 7.04
N GLY A 26 -10.70 2.21 6.86
CA GLY A 26 -9.96 2.07 5.60
C GLY A 26 -10.34 0.76 4.93
N THR A 27 -10.54 0.80 3.62
CA THR A 27 -10.75 -0.41 2.83
C THR A 27 -9.44 -0.83 2.19
N GLU A 28 -9.19 -2.13 2.17
CA GLU A 28 -8.02 -2.70 1.53
C GLU A 28 -8.46 -3.82 0.59
N HIS A 29 -7.89 -3.83 -0.62
CA HIS A 29 -8.12 -4.86 -1.62
C HIS A 29 -6.77 -5.42 -2.04
N GLU A 30 -6.53 -6.67 -1.76
CA GLU A 30 -5.26 -7.33 -2.06
C GLU A 30 -5.48 -8.39 -3.13
N LYS A 31 -4.63 -8.38 -4.17
CA LYS A 31 -4.78 -9.25 -5.33
C LYS A 31 -3.45 -9.81 -5.78
N PHE A 32 -3.47 -11.05 -6.24
CA PHE A 32 -2.39 -11.62 -7.02
C PHE A 32 -2.60 -11.33 -8.50
N VAL A 33 -1.54 -11.02 -9.22
CA VAL A 33 -1.59 -10.70 -10.66
C VAL A 33 -1.06 -11.87 -11.47
N PHE A 34 -1.86 -12.31 -12.43
CA PHE A 34 -1.55 -13.43 -13.31
C PHE A 34 -1.73 -13.05 -14.77
N HIS A 35 -0.98 -13.69 -15.64
CA HIS A 35 -1.26 -13.63 -17.07
C HIS A 35 -2.54 -14.37 -17.39
N GLN A 36 -3.42 -13.73 -18.17
CA GLN A 36 -4.78 -14.22 -18.41
C GLN A 36 -4.82 -15.62 -19.03
N ASN A 37 -3.96 -15.91 -20.01
CA ASN A 37 -4.04 -17.17 -20.76
C ASN A 37 -3.31 -18.32 -20.08
N SER A 38 -2.19 -18.06 -19.44
CA SER A 38 -1.33 -19.10 -18.85
C SER A 38 -1.54 -19.26 -17.34
N PHE A 39 -2.13 -18.28 -16.69
CA PHE A 39 -2.20 -18.15 -15.22
C PHE A 39 -0.82 -18.12 -14.56
N ASN A 40 0.22 -17.84 -15.36
CA ASN A 40 1.55 -17.65 -14.81
C ASN A 40 1.64 -16.33 -14.06
N ARG A 41 2.46 -16.31 -13.03
CA ARG A 41 2.74 -15.13 -12.23
C ARG A 41 3.35 -14.03 -13.10
N VAL A 42 2.91 -12.79 -12.91
CA VAL A 42 3.47 -11.63 -13.59
C VAL A 42 4.74 -11.19 -12.88
N GLY A 43 5.86 -11.11 -13.62
CA GLY A 43 7.11 -10.59 -13.09
C GLY A 43 7.10 -9.08 -12.98
N TYR A 44 8.08 -8.54 -12.26
CA TYR A 44 8.18 -7.09 -12.08
C TYR A 44 8.63 -6.37 -13.35
N PHE A 45 9.72 -6.84 -13.97
CA PHE A 45 10.33 -6.19 -15.13
C PHE A 45 9.71 -6.62 -16.45
N GLY A 46 9.95 -5.83 -17.48
CA GLY A 46 9.65 -6.17 -18.86
C GLY A 46 8.24 -5.77 -19.28
N LYS A 47 7.96 -6.12 -20.53
CA LYS A 47 6.66 -5.86 -21.14
C LYS A 47 5.57 -6.64 -20.42
N SER A 48 4.47 -5.97 -20.12
CA SER A 48 3.35 -6.55 -19.35
C SER A 48 3.72 -6.96 -17.94
N GLY A 49 4.82 -6.41 -17.38
CA GLY A 49 5.22 -6.62 -16.00
C GLY A 49 4.55 -5.64 -15.04
N ILE A 50 4.79 -5.83 -13.76
CA ILE A 50 4.22 -4.98 -12.69
C ILE A 50 4.71 -3.54 -12.82
N SER A 51 5.99 -3.33 -13.17
CA SER A 51 6.53 -1.97 -13.37
C SER A 51 5.77 -1.21 -14.44
N GLU A 52 5.52 -1.83 -15.58
CA GLU A 52 4.73 -1.22 -16.66
C GLU A 52 3.30 -0.93 -16.22
N LEU A 53 2.67 -1.86 -15.51
CA LEU A 53 1.32 -1.69 -14.97
C LEU A 53 1.24 -0.48 -14.04
N LEU A 54 2.14 -0.39 -13.06
CA LEU A 54 2.17 0.73 -12.11
C LEU A 54 2.41 2.07 -12.82
N ASN A 55 3.34 2.11 -13.77
CA ASN A 55 3.63 3.33 -14.52
C ASN A 55 2.43 3.79 -15.36
N LYS A 56 1.71 2.88 -15.98
CA LYS A 56 0.49 3.19 -16.73
C LYS A 56 -0.65 3.66 -15.84
N LEU A 57 -0.84 3.02 -14.69
CA LEU A 57 -1.84 3.46 -13.71
C LEU A 57 -1.54 4.85 -13.17
N ALA A 58 -0.27 5.14 -12.87
CA ALA A 58 0.15 6.46 -12.42
C ALA A 58 -0.15 7.53 -13.46
N GLN A 59 0.18 7.28 -14.72
CA GLN A 59 -0.05 8.21 -15.82
C GLN A 59 -1.55 8.44 -16.07
N LYS A 60 -2.32 7.36 -16.12
CA LYS A 60 -3.77 7.44 -16.42
C LYS A 60 -4.55 8.18 -15.34
N ASN A 61 -4.18 7.96 -14.07
CA ASN A 61 -4.92 8.51 -12.93
C ASN A 61 -4.24 9.69 -12.27
N ASN A 62 -3.09 10.11 -12.78
CA ASN A 62 -2.29 11.20 -12.22
C ASN A 62 -1.90 10.97 -10.75
N TRP A 63 -1.44 9.75 -10.45
CA TRP A 63 -0.95 9.38 -9.14
C TRP A 63 0.56 9.54 -9.05
N GLU A 64 1.04 9.88 -7.87
CA GLU A 64 2.47 10.01 -7.58
C GLU A 64 3.11 8.63 -7.46
N LYS A 65 4.26 8.45 -8.12
CA LYS A 65 5.04 7.21 -7.99
C LYS A 65 5.92 7.25 -6.75
N ILE A 66 5.97 6.13 -6.04
CA ILE A 66 6.92 5.90 -4.95
C ILE A 66 7.96 4.91 -5.47
N LEU A 67 9.22 5.31 -5.38
CA LEU A 67 10.34 4.58 -5.97
C LEU A 67 11.25 4.01 -4.90
N GLU A 68 11.79 2.83 -5.16
CA GLU A 68 12.88 2.23 -4.41
C GLU A 68 13.94 1.78 -5.40
N ASN A 69 15.17 2.27 -5.25
CA ASN A 69 16.27 2.01 -6.20
C ASN A 69 15.86 2.29 -7.66
N ASN A 70 15.18 3.40 -7.91
CA ASN A 70 14.62 3.81 -9.20
C ASN A 70 13.52 2.91 -9.76
N ASN A 71 13.03 1.95 -9.00
CA ASN A 71 11.92 1.09 -9.40
C ASN A 71 10.62 1.54 -8.73
N THR A 72 9.56 1.68 -9.50
CA THR A 72 8.24 2.02 -8.95
C THR A 72 7.71 0.85 -8.14
N ILE A 73 7.46 1.07 -6.85
CA ILE A 73 6.93 0.04 -5.94
C ILE A 73 5.54 0.38 -5.41
N ALA A 74 5.12 1.61 -5.54
CA ALA A 74 3.81 2.04 -5.07
C ALA A 74 3.37 3.31 -5.80
N LEU A 75 2.09 3.59 -5.67
CA LEU A 75 1.46 4.80 -6.16
C LEU A 75 0.65 5.42 -5.02
N ARG A 76 0.55 6.73 -5.01
CA ARG A 76 -0.22 7.47 -4.02
C ARG A 76 -1.00 8.59 -4.70
N ASP A 77 -2.26 8.76 -4.31
CA ASP A 77 -3.03 9.91 -4.75
C ASP A 77 -3.01 11.04 -3.70
N HIS A 78 -3.66 12.15 -4.03
CA HIS A 78 -3.72 13.32 -3.14
C HIS A 78 -4.66 13.12 -1.93
N THR A 79 -5.50 12.09 -1.94
CA THR A 79 -6.47 11.81 -0.85
C THR A 79 -5.91 10.90 0.23
N GLY A 80 -4.75 10.30 -0.01
CA GLY A 80 -4.15 9.30 0.86
C GLY A 80 -4.43 7.86 0.46
N ALA A 81 -5.13 7.64 -0.65
CA ALA A 81 -5.25 6.30 -1.23
C ALA A 81 -3.93 5.88 -1.88
N SER A 82 -3.65 4.60 -1.88
CA SER A 82 -2.41 4.07 -2.45
C SER A 82 -2.61 2.72 -3.11
N ILE A 83 -1.72 2.43 -4.05
CA ILE A 83 -1.53 1.08 -4.58
C ILE A 83 -0.09 0.71 -4.26
N SER A 84 0.13 -0.43 -3.61
CA SER A 84 1.47 -0.88 -3.24
C SER A 84 1.75 -2.30 -3.71
N LEU A 85 3.01 -2.54 -4.07
CA LEU A 85 3.51 -3.88 -4.35
C LEU A 85 4.01 -4.48 -3.04
N GLU A 86 3.37 -5.54 -2.60
CA GLU A 86 3.72 -6.22 -1.36
C GLU A 86 4.89 -7.22 -1.58
N PRO A 87 5.62 -7.60 -0.51
CA PRO A 87 6.78 -8.49 -0.63
C PRO A 87 6.50 -9.84 -1.31
N GLY A 88 5.29 -10.37 -1.15
CA GLY A 88 4.87 -11.61 -1.81
C GLY A 88 4.43 -11.44 -3.26
N GLY A 89 4.47 -10.22 -3.80
CA GLY A 89 4.05 -9.93 -5.17
C GLY A 89 2.58 -9.56 -5.32
N GLN A 90 1.84 -9.44 -4.23
CA GLN A 90 0.47 -8.96 -4.27
C GLN A 90 0.43 -7.47 -4.60
N LEU A 91 -0.61 -7.02 -5.28
CA LEU A 91 -0.95 -5.60 -5.40
C LEU A 91 -2.08 -5.29 -4.43
N GLU A 92 -1.86 -4.30 -3.60
CA GLU A 92 -2.82 -3.86 -2.60
C GLU A 92 -3.31 -2.45 -2.92
N LEU A 93 -4.64 -2.30 -3.00
CA LEU A 93 -5.29 -1.00 -3.06
C LEU A 93 -5.78 -0.65 -1.66
N SER A 94 -5.17 0.37 -1.06
CA SER A 94 -5.60 0.93 0.22
C SER A 94 -6.37 2.21 -0.05
N GLY A 95 -7.66 2.21 0.29
CA GLY A 95 -8.52 3.38 0.15
C GLY A 95 -8.21 4.45 1.17
N LYS A 96 -8.66 5.67 0.93
CA LYS A 96 -8.55 6.74 1.93
C LYS A 96 -9.37 6.39 3.17
N PRO A 97 -8.95 6.83 4.36
CA PRO A 97 -9.75 6.66 5.58
C PRO A 97 -11.10 7.38 5.45
N LEU A 98 -12.17 6.68 5.83
CA LEU A 98 -13.55 7.15 5.74
C LEU A 98 -14.20 7.14 7.12
N GLU A 99 -15.19 8.00 7.34
CA GLU A 99 -15.93 8.05 8.59
C GLU A 99 -16.89 6.86 8.73
N ASN A 100 -17.38 6.35 7.60
CA ASN A 100 -18.28 5.19 7.55
C ASN A 100 -18.15 4.48 6.20
N LEU A 101 -18.79 3.35 6.08
CA LEU A 101 -18.83 2.58 4.84
C LEU A 101 -19.67 3.28 3.76
#